data_581030f1de3e3f51e832b7598f4e844a
#
_entry.id   581030f1de3e3f51e832b7598f4e844a
#
_cell.length_a   1.000
_cell.length_b   1.000
_cell.length_c   1.000
_cell.angle_alpha   90.00
_cell.angle_beta   90.00
_cell.angle_gamma   90.00
#
_symmetry.space_group_name_H-M   'P 1'
#
loop_
_entity.id
_entity.type
_entity.pdbx_description
1 polymer ?
#
loop_
_entity_poly.entity_id
_entity_poly.type
_entity_poly.pdbx_seq_one_letter_code
_entity_poly.pdbx_strand_id
1 'polypeptide(L)'
;SAEQGCPQRLYDTLSSFSNQDDGGIIIFGVDEKQGYKEVGVYDPQDIQKKINEQCLQMEPTVRPLLTVVEKNGKFFVSAEIPSVDITDRPVFYQGKGRMKGSYTRVGDSDEPMTEYEVYSYEAYRKKYQDDIRVIDRVSFAALDQELLATYIEFLKKGKPRLAAIPTDEIYELMSIKRDNRITLSAVMNFCPYPQAYFPQLCIIATVVPGTEVGTVGDQGERFLDNHRIEGNIPDMLDGAIQFVSRNIRTKTIINSQTGKREDRPDYPITAVREAILNALVHR
;
A
#
# COMPACT_ATOMS: atom_id res chain seq x y z
N SER A 1 5.19 -14.46 32.13
CA SER A 1 6.25 -14.01 33.04
C SER A 1 7.50 -14.89 32.82
N ALA A 2 8.68 -14.34 32.98
CA ALA A 2 9.95 -15.06 32.85
C ALA A 2 10.47 -15.51 34.24
N GLU A 3 9.58 -15.81 35.17
CA GLU A 3 9.91 -16.23 36.54
C GLU A 3 10.59 -17.61 36.59
N GLN A 4 10.19 -18.54 35.72
CA GLN A 4 10.72 -19.91 35.68
C GLN A 4 11.51 -20.24 34.40
N GLY A 5 11.56 -19.35 33.44
CA GLY A 5 12.26 -19.56 32.16
C GLY A 5 11.96 -18.48 31.14
N CYS A 6 12.84 -18.38 30.14
CA CYS A 6 12.61 -17.50 29.00
C CYS A 6 11.47 -18.09 28.15
N PRO A 7 10.55 -17.26 27.63
CA PRO A 7 9.57 -17.69 26.65
C PRO A 7 10.25 -18.34 25.43
N GLN A 8 9.80 -19.52 25.05
CA GLN A 8 10.44 -20.29 23.96
C GLN A 8 10.10 -19.74 22.55
N ARG A 9 9.14 -18.86 22.43
CA ARG A 9 8.62 -18.36 21.15
C ARG A 9 8.34 -16.86 21.22
N LEU A 10 9.39 -16.06 21.00
CA LEU A 10 9.27 -14.61 20.84
C LEU A 10 9.24 -14.19 19.37
N TYR A 11 9.34 -15.15 18.43
CA TYR A 11 9.52 -14.86 16.99
C TYR A 11 8.41 -14.01 16.42
N ASP A 12 7.16 -14.28 16.81
CA ASP A 12 5.99 -13.56 16.31
C ASP A 12 6.04 -12.10 16.77
N THR A 13 6.38 -11.84 18.06
CA THR A 13 6.55 -10.49 18.61
C THR A 13 7.82 -9.79 18.09
N LEU A 14 8.93 -10.51 17.93
CA LEU A 14 10.15 -9.95 17.34
C LEU A 14 9.89 -9.47 15.88
N SER A 15 9.16 -10.29 15.11
CA SER A 15 8.77 -9.94 13.75
C SER A 15 7.84 -8.72 13.75
N SER A 16 6.75 -8.74 14.53
CA SER A 16 5.76 -7.67 14.52
C SER A 16 6.35 -6.33 14.94
N PHE A 17 7.17 -6.29 16.00
CA PHE A 17 7.80 -5.06 16.47
C PHE A 17 8.83 -4.51 15.47
N SER A 18 9.68 -5.38 14.90
CA SER A 18 10.66 -4.95 13.89
C SER A 18 10.01 -4.43 12.60
N ASN A 19 8.80 -4.86 12.29
CA ASN A 19 8.06 -4.43 11.10
C ASN A 19 7.22 -3.16 11.33
N GLN A 20 7.17 -2.62 12.56
CA GLN A 20 6.59 -1.31 12.85
C GLN A 20 7.62 -0.19 12.73
N ASP A 21 7.15 1.05 12.61
CA ASP A 21 8.04 2.21 12.46
C ASP A 21 8.74 2.58 13.77
N ASP A 22 8.09 2.36 14.92
CA ASP A 22 8.62 2.71 16.23
C ASP A 22 9.31 1.54 16.95
N GLY A 23 9.31 0.34 16.35
CA GLY A 23 9.78 -0.86 17.05
C GLY A 23 8.89 -1.26 18.21
N GLY A 24 9.47 -1.80 19.29
CA GLY A 24 8.71 -2.15 20.49
C GLY A 24 9.57 -2.52 21.67
N ILE A 25 8.96 -2.62 22.86
CA ILE A 25 9.65 -2.98 24.10
C ILE A 25 8.99 -4.21 24.72
N ILE A 26 9.79 -5.23 25.02
CA ILE A 26 9.36 -6.42 25.76
C ILE A 26 9.94 -6.34 27.17
N ILE A 27 9.08 -6.44 28.18
CA ILE A 27 9.48 -6.41 29.60
C ILE A 27 9.33 -7.80 30.20
N PHE A 28 10.41 -8.33 30.76
CA PHE A 28 10.45 -9.61 31.47
C PHE A 28 10.52 -9.37 32.98
N GLY A 29 9.80 -10.22 33.74
CA GLY A 29 9.73 -10.13 35.20
C GLY A 29 8.41 -9.55 35.70
N VAL A 30 7.45 -9.29 34.80
CA VAL A 30 6.09 -8.82 35.11
C VAL A 30 5.10 -9.90 34.73
N ASP A 31 4.11 -10.17 35.59
CA ASP A 31 3.02 -11.10 35.32
C ASP A 31 1.73 -10.34 34.94
N GLU A 32 1.45 -10.33 33.66
CA GLU A 32 0.28 -9.66 33.10
C GLU A 32 -1.06 -10.26 33.63
N LYS A 33 -1.11 -11.58 33.78
CA LYS A 33 -2.33 -12.27 34.23
C LYS A 33 -2.70 -11.93 35.69
N GLN A 34 -1.73 -11.48 36.46
CA GLN A 34 -1.93 -11.03 37.83
C GLN A 34 -1.95 -9.48 37.95
N GLY A 35 -2.42 -8.77 36.94
CA GLY A 35 -2.50 -7.32 36.93
C GLY A 35 -1.12 -6.64 36.93
N TYR A 36 -0.20 -7.14 36.13
CA TYR A 36 1.17 -6.64 35.99
C TYR A 36 2.00 -6.72 37.28
N LYS A 37 1.79 -7.78 38.07
CA LYS A 37 2.53 -8.02 39.29
C LYS A 37 4.03 -8.19 39.03
N GLU A 38 4.84 -7.51 39.82
CA GLU A 38 6.29 -7.60 39.82
C GLU A 38 6.76 -8.96 40.38
N VAL A 39 7.14 -9.90 39.54
CA VAL A 39 7.59 -11.25 39.93
C VAL A 39 9.10 -11.41 39.84
N GLY A 40 9.75 -10.64 38.95
CA GLY A 40 11.17 -10.74 38.65
C GLY A 40 11.50 -11.85 37.64
N VAL A 41 12.74 -11.93 37.19
CA VAL A 41 13.25 -12.99 36.34
C VAL A 41 14.15 -13.93 37.13
N TYR A 42 14.20 -15.21 36.72
CA TYR A 42 14.99 -16.24 37.41
C TYR A 42 16.52 -16.03 37.27
N ASP A 43 16.98 -15.62 36.10
CA ASP A 43 18.38 -15.32 35.78
C ASP A 43 18.42 -14.30 34.64
N PRO A 44 18.85 -13.07 34.90
CA PRO A 44 18.95 -12.01 33.91
C PRO A 44 19.90 -12.32 32.76
N GLN A 45 21.00 -13.03 33.03
CA GLN A 45 22.01 -13.35 32.02
C GLN A 45 21.50 -14.44 31.05
N ASP A 46 20.84 -15.48 31.59
CA ASP A 46 20.25 -16.53 30.77
C ASP A 46 19.08 -15.97 29.90
N ILE A 47 18.26 -15.06 30.45
CA ILE A 47 17.21 -14.37 29.69
C ILE A 47 17.80 -13.59 28.52
N GLN A 48 18.82 -12.76 28.75
CA GLN A 48 19.47 -11.99 27.69
C GLN A 48 20.07 -12.90 26.61
N LYS A 49 20.74 -13.97 27.00
CA LYS A 49 21.33 -14.96 26.08
C LYS A 49 20.23 -15.58 25.19
N LYS A 50 19.15 -16.06 25.78
CA LYS A 50 18.06 -16.72 25.05
C LYS A 50 17.27 -15.78 24.14
N ILE A 51 17.09 -14.51 24.54
CA ILE A 51 16.52 -13.48 23.67
C ILE A 51 17.41 -13.27 22.44
N ASN A 52 18.72 -13.09 22.66
CA ASN A 52 19.66 -12.89 21.58
C ASN A 52 19.71 -14.12 20.63
N GLU A 53 19.69 -15.35 21.15
CA GLU A 53 19.61 -16.57 20.34
C GLU A 53 18.37 -16.60 19.45
N GLN A 54 17.21 -16.15 19.93
CA GLN A 54 16.00 -16.05 19.14
C GLN A 54 16.09 -14.92 18.09
N CYS A 55 16.68 -13.78 18.46
CA CYS A 55 16.89 -12.67 17.53
C CYS A 55 17.83 -13.04 16.36
N LEU A 56 18.81 -13.90 16.58
CA LEU A 56 19.70 -14.41 15.54
C LEU A 56 19.01 -15.34 14.54
N GLN A 57 17.83 -15.87 14.88
CA GLN A 57 17.02 -16.70 13.98
C GLN A 57 16.02 -15.89 13.15
N MET A 58 16.02 -14.57 13.33
CA MET A 58 15.23 -13.66 12.50
C MET A 58 16.00 -13.25 11.25
N GLU A 59 15.30 -12.95 10.17
CA GLU A 59 15.86 -12.45 8.92
C GLU A 59 15.07 -11.22 8.44
N PRO A 60 15.70 -10.05 8.29
CA PRO A 60 17.05 -9.70 8.79
C PRO A 60 17.21 -9.94 10.29
N THR A 61 18.46 -10.20 10.71
CA THR A 61 18.78 -10.42 12.13
C THR A 61 18.38 -9.22 12.98
N VAL A 62 17.61 -9.44 14.03
CA VAL A 62 17.20 -8.41 14.98
C VAL A 62 18.31 -8.20 16.03
N ARG A 63 18.60 -6.94 16.36
CA ARG A 63 19.61 -6.57 17.37
C ARG A 63 18.98 -5.75 18.48
N PRO A 64 18.44 -6.40 19.54
CA PRO A 64 17.75 -5.70 20.62
C PRO A 64 18.75 -4.97 21.52
N LEU A 65 18.32 -3.85 22.10
CA LEU A 65 19.01 -3.26 23.25
C LEU A 65 18.44 -3.88 24.51
N LEU A 66 19.31 -4.59 25.25
CA LEU A 66 18.93 -5.30 26.47
C LEU A 66 19.39 -4.51 27.70
N THR A 67 18.48 -4.24 28.62
CA THR A 67 18.74 -3.53 29.87
C THR A 67 18.27 -4.38 31.04
N VAL A 68 19.10 -4.47 32.10
CA VAL A 68 18.77 -5.15 33.35
C VAL A 68 18.60 -4.12 34.44
N VAL A 69 17.52 -4.21 35.18
CA VAL A 69 17.21 -3.34 36.31
C VAL A 69 16.92 -4.20 37.55
N GLU A 70 17.48 -3.85 38.69
CA GLU A 70 17.13 -4.41 40.00
C GLU A 70 16.18 -3.47 40.75
N LYS A 71 15.04 -4.04 41.22
CA LYS A 71 14.06 -3.34 42.06
C LYS A 71 13.54 -4.25 43.13
N ASN A 72 13.66 -3.83 44.39
CA ASN A 72 13.20 -4.58 45.57
C ASN A 72 13.78 -6.02 45.64
N GLY A 73 15.05 -6.21 45.32
CA GLY A 73 15.69 -7.52 45.30
C GLY A 73 15.26 -8.46 44.17
N LYS A 74 14.55 -7.95 43.18
CA LYS A 74 14.13 -8.67 41.97
C LYS A 74 14.76 -8.04 40.74
N PHE A 75 15.16 -8.87 39.78
CA PHE A 75 15.69 -8.42 38.52
C PHE A 75 14.61 -8.40 37.45
N PHE A 76 14.67 -7.39 36.58
CA PHE A 76 13.83 -7.21 35.43
C PHE A 76 14.72 -7.03 34.19
N VAL A 77 14.30 -7.54 33.05
CA VAL A 77 14.99 -7.36 31.78
C VAL A 77 14.04 -6.67 30.82
N SER A 78 14.50 -5.59 30.21
CA SER A 78 13.81 -4.97 29.09
C SER A 78 14.58 -5.25 27.80
N ALA A 79 13.85 -5.59 26.73
CA ALA A 79 14.39 -5.75 25.39
C ALA A 79 13.72 -4.73 24.47
N GLU A 80 14.47 -3.71 24.07
CA GLU A 80 14.03 -2.78 23.05
C GLU A 80 14.32 -3.39 21.69
N ILE A 81 13.26 -3.68 20.94
CA ILE A 81 13.33 -4.25 19.60
C ILE A 81 13.28 -3.10 18.60
N PRO A 82 14.36 -2.89 17.83
CA PRO A 82 14.42 -1.79 16.88
C PRO A 82 13.48 -2.05 15.69
N SER A 83 12.95 -0.98 15.14
CA SER A 83 12.35 -1.02 13.80
C SER A 83 13.44 -1.28 12.75
N VAL A 84 13.04 -1.85 11.64
CA VAL A 84 13.91 -2.06 10.47
C VAL A 84 13.42 -1.14 9.35
N ASP A 85 14.36 -0.62 8.56
CA ASP A 85 14.02 0.20 7.40
C ASP A 85 13.04 -0.52 6.48
N ILE A 86 12.12 0.22 5.87
CA ILE A 86 11.08 -0.35 5.00
C ILE A 86 11.66 -1.17 3.83
N THR A 87 12.89 -0.83 3.40
CA THR A 87 13.59 -1.57 2.33
C THR A 87 14.04 -2.96 2.77
N ASP A 88 14.18 -3.20 4.09
CA ASP A 88 14.63 -4.46 4.67
C ASP A 88 13.47 -5.28 5.26
N ARG A 89 12.24 -4.72 5.27
CA ARG A 89 11.04 -5.45 5.68
C ARG A 89 10.57 -6.44 4.60
N PRO A 90 9.85 -7.50 4.96
CA PRO A 90 9.48 -7.88 6.32
C PRO A 90 10.61 -8.62 7.04
N VAL A 91 10.74 -8.37 8.34
CA VAL A 91 11.52 -9.21 9.26
C VAL A 91 10.69 -10.46 9.57
N PHE A 92 11.28 -11.63 9.45
CA PHE A 92 10.57 -12.89 9.64
C PHE A 92 11.40 -13.95 10.36
N TYR A 93 10.73 -14.93 10.94
CA TYR A 93 11.39 -16.09 11.54
C TYR A 93 11.86 -17.07 10.46
N GLN A 94 13.16 -17.34 10.37
CA GLN A 94 13.76 -18.21 9.34
C GLN A 94 13.15 -19.62 9.33
N GLY A 95 12.85 -20.18 10.49
CA GLY A 95 12.28 -21.53 10.60
C GLY A 95 10.89 -21.71 10.00
N LYS A 96 10.11 -20.64 9.84
CA LYS A 96 8.81 -20.64 9.16
C LYS A 96 8.88 -20.09 7.73
N GLY A 97 10.02 -19.47 7.36
CA GLY A 97 10.16 -18.74 6.09
C GLY A 97 9.32 -17.45 6.03
N ARG A 98 9.61 -16.63 5.01
CA ARG A 98 9.05 -15.29 4.88
C ARG A 98 7.52 -15.23 4.91
N MET A 99 6.85 -16.12 4.15
CA MET A 99 5.38 -16.09 4.04
C MET A 99 4.64 -16.45 5.33
N LYS A 100 5.21 -17.32 6.16
CA LYS A 100 4.56 -17.81 7.39
C LYS A 100 5.22 -17.31 8.66
N GLY A 101 6.36 -16.66 8.53
CA GLY A 101 7.15 -16.16 9.65
C GLY A 101 7.11 -14.64 9.81
N SER A 102 6.39 -13.92 8.92
CA SER A 102 6.21 -12.47 8.98
C SER A 102 4.95 -12.10 9.74
N TYR A 103 5.09 -11.20 10.70
CA TYR A 103 4.00 -10.73 11.55
C TYR A 103 3.95 -9.21 11.57
N THR A 104 2.75 -8.67 11.75
CA THR A 104 2.48 -7.24 11.99
C THR A 104 1.76 -7.08 13.31
N ARG A 105 1.88 -5.91 13.94
CA ARG A 105 1.20 -5.59 15.19
C ARG A 105 -0.13 -4.93 14.90
N VAL A 106 -1.22 -5.48 15.41
CA VAL A 106 -2.56 -4.91 15.32
C VAL A 106 -3.11 -4.76 16.74
N GLY A 107 -3.06 -3.53 17.26
CA GLY A 107 -3.38 -3.30 18.67
C GLY A 107 -2.45 -4.08 19.59
N ASP A 108 -3.00 -5.02 20.38
CA ASP A 108 -2.26 -5.86 21.32
C ASP A 108 -1.89 -7.25 20.76
N SER A 109 -2.23 -7.54 19.50
CA SER A 109 -2.03 -8.86 18.89
C SER A 109 -0.91 -8.84 17.84
N ASP A 110 -0.17 -9.94 17.78
CA ASP A 110 0.82 -10.21 16.73
C ASP A 110 0.12 -11.05 15.65
N GLU A 111 -0.29 -10.40 14.54
CA GLU A 111 -1.03 -11.04 13.46
C GLU A 111 -0.11 -11.46 12.30
N PRO A 112 -0.31 -12.65 11.72
CA PRO A 112 0.43 -13.03 10.52
C PRO A 112 0.15 -12.05 9.37
N MET A 113 1.20 -11.62 8.68
CA MET A 113 1.03 -10.83 7.46
C MET A 113 0.34 -11.63 6.37
N THR A 114 -0.52 -10.97 5.63
CA THR A 114 -1.13 -11.51 4.41
C THR A 114 -0.08 -11.64 3.30
N GLU A 115 -0.35 -12.49 2.30
CA GLU A 115 0.51 -12.61 1.12
C GLU A 115 0.69 -11.26 0.40
N TYR A 116 -0.34 -10.45 0.38
CA TYR A 116 -0.29 -9.12 -0.23
C TYR A 116 0.66 -8.17 0.53
N GLU A 117 0.64 -8.16 1.86
CA GLU A 117 1.53 -7.32 2.67
C GLU A 117 3.00 -7.75 2.47
N VAL A 118 3.29 -9.05 2.50
CA VAL A 118 4.64 -9.56 2.22
C VAL A 118 5.10 -9.18 0.81
N TYR A 119 4.23 -9.36 -0.18
CA TYR A 119 4.51 -8.96 -1.56
C TYR A 119 4.76 -7.46 -1.70
N SER A 120 4.01 -6.62 -0.98
CA SER A 120 4.16 -5.16 -1.02
C SER A 120 5.55 -4.71 -0.57
N TYR A 121 6.09 -5.30 0.52
CA TYR A 121 7.46 -5.04 0.95
C TYR A 121 8.50 -5.52 -0.07
N GLU A 122 8.30 -6.68 -0.68
CA GLU A 122 9.20 -7.18 -1.73
C GLU A 122 9.19 -6.29 -2.98
N ALA A 123 8.02 -5.85 -3.40
CA ALA A 123 7.87 -4.94 -4.52
C ALA A 123 8.58 -3.62 -4.26
N TYR A 124 8.41 -3.06 -3.06
CA TYR A 124 9.09 -1.84 -2.63
C TYR A 124 10.62 -1.99 -2.66
N ARG A 125 11.14 -3.09 -2.08
CA ARG A 125 12.58 -3.37 -2.06
C ARG A 125 13.17 -3.57 -3.45
N LYS A 126 12.47 -4.28 -4.32
CA LYS A 126 12.91 -4.54 -5.70
C LYS A 126 12.70 -3.36 -6.63
N LYS A 127 12.04 -2.28 -6.15
CA LYS A 127 11.70 -1.10 -6.95
C LYS A 127 11.07 -1.48 -8.28
N TYR A 128 10.06 -2.34 -8.23
CA TYR A 128 9.35 -2.72 -9.44
C TYR A 128 8.78 -1.48 -10.12
N GLN A 129 9.12 -1.33 -11.38
CA GLN A 129 8.60 -0.30 -12.27
C GLN A 129 7.75 -1.00 -13.33
N ASP A 130 6.54 -1.40 -12.92
CA ASP A 130 5.63 -2.12 -13.83
C ASP A 130 5.16 -1.27 -15.00
N ASP A 131 5.11 0.04 -14.83
CA ASP A 131 4.77 1.02 -15.86
C ASP A 131 5.68 0.93 -17.09
N ILE A 132 6.99 0.70 -16.91
CA ILE A 132 7.96 0.53 -18.00
C ILE A 132 8.14 -0.92 -18.45
N ARG A 133 7.33 -1.85 -17.92
CA ARG A 133 7.35 -3.26 -18.34
C ARG A 133 6.90 -3.38 -19.80
N VAL A 134 7.67 -4.11 -20.57
CA VAL A 134 7.40 -4.35 -21.99
C VAL A 134 6.22 -5.32 -22.16
N ILE A 135 5.36 -5.03 -23.14
CA ILE A 135 4.18 -5.82 -23.48
C ILE A 135 4.31 -6.34 -24.92
N ASP A 136 4.84 -7.54 -25.07
CA ASP A 136 5.17 -8.12 -26.39
C ASP A 136 3.95 -8.33 -27.31
N ARG A 137 2.75 -8.51 -26.73
CA ARG A 137 1.51 -8.74 -27.47
C ARG A 137 0.83 -7.49 -28.01
N VAL A 138 1.39 -6.30 -27.76
CA VAL A 138 0.83 -5.02 -28.22
C VAL A 138 1.77 -4.41 -29.23
N SER A 139 1.29 -4.14 -30.44
CA SER A 139 2.04 -3.42 -31.47
C SER A 139 1.89 -1.91 -31.32
N PHE A 140 2.86 -1.14 -31.85
CA PHE A 140 2.77 0.32 -31.87
C PHE A 140 1.54 0.85 -32.62
N ALA A 141 1.07 0.12 -33.64
CA ALA A 141 -0.13 0.46 -34.39
C ALA A 141 -1.43 0.32 -33.57
N ALA A 142 -1.40 -0.37 -32.43
CA ALA A 142 -2.55 -0.48 -31.54
C ALA A 142 -2.74 0.77 -30.64
N LEU A 143 -1.76 1.67 -30.60
CA LEU A 143 -1.84 2.94 -29.90
C LEU A 143 -2.56 3.97 -30.77
N ASP A 144 -3.32 4.85 -30.14
CA ASP A 144 -3.93 6.00 -30.79
C ASP A 144 -2.86 6.99 -31.24
N GLN A 145 -2.63 7.04 -32.57
CA GLN A 145 -1.56 7.82 -33.16
C GLN A 145 -1.84 9.33 -33.07
N GLU A 146 -3.09 9.76 -33.06
CA GLU A 146 -3.48 11.17 -32.94
C GLU A 146 -3.25 11.68 -31.50
N LEU A 147 -3.70 10.89 -30.51
CA LEU A 147 -3.46 11.18 -29.10
C LEU A 147 -1.95 11.21 -28.80
N LEU A 148 -1.22 10.26 -29.34
CA LEU A 148 0.23 10.18 -29.17
C LEU A 148 0.95 11.39 -29.80
N ALA A 149 0.57 11.80 -31.00
CA ALA A 149 1.11 12.98 -31.66
C ALA A 149 0.81 14.26 -30.84
N THR A 150 -0.41 14.42 -30.38
CA THR A 150 -0.82 15.53 -29.51
C THR A 150 0.01 15.59 -28.23
N TYR A 151 0.27 14.43 -27.59
CA TYR A 151 1.11 14.36 -26.41
C TYR A 151 2.55 14.78 -26.70
N ILE A 152 3.14 14.34 -27.83
CA ILE A 152 4.50 14.72 -28.23
C ILE A 152 4.60 16.22 -28.51
N GLU A 153 3.63 16.79 -29.20
CA GLU A 153 3.57 18.23 -29.42
C GLU A 153 3.49 19.02 -28.10
N PHE A 154 2.66 18.57 -27.18
CA PHE A 154 2.57 19.16 -25.84
C PHE A 154 3.91 19.09 -25.10
N LEU A 155 4.61 17.95 -25.13
CA LEU A 155 5.91 17.77 -24.51
C LEU A 155 6.98 18.72 -25.08
N LYS A 156 6.98 18.90 -26.41
CA LYS A 156 7.93 19.79 -27.10
C LYS A 156 7.67 21.26 -26.85
N LYS A 157 6.43 21.62 -26.51
CA LYS A 157 6.04 23.01 -26.30
C LYS A 157 6.81 23.64 -25.14
N GLY A 158 7.52 24.74 -25.43
CA GLY A 158 8.32 25.46 -24.42
C GLY A 158 9.61 24.77 -23.98
N LYS A 159 10.01 23.65 -24.64
CA LYS A 159 11.22 22.88 -24.34
C LYS A 159 12.12 22.73 -25.57
N PRO A 160 12.93 23.76 -25.93
CA PRO A 160 13.73 23.77 -27.18
C PRO A 160 14.66 22.55 -27.31
N ARG A 161 15.26 22.09 -26.21
CA ARG A 161 16.15 20.92 -26.21
C ARG A 161 15.40 19.64 -26.56
N LEU A 162 14.19 19.46 -26.02
CA LEU A 162 13.36 18.30 -26.33
C LEU A 162 12.79 18.37 -27.75
N ALA A 163 12.46 19.59 -28.22
CA ALA A 163 11.96 19.81 -29.58
C ALA A 163 12.98 19.41 -30.67
N ALA A 164 14.28 19.51 -30.37
CA ALA A 164 15.36 19.11 -31.26
C ALA A 164 15.61 17.59 -31.35
N ILE A 165 15.01 16.82 -30.42
CA ILE A 165 15.19 15.36 -30.39
C ILE A 165 14.22 14.70 -31.39
N PRO A 166 14.68 13.69 -32.17
CA PRO A 166 13.79 12.88 -33.01
C PRO A 166 12.66 12.24 -32.21
N THR A 167 11.49 12.13 -32.81
CA THR A 167 10.29 11.62 -32.12
C THR A 167 10.47 10.19 -31.60
N ASP A 168 11.16 9.32 -32.34
CA ASP A 168 11.43 7.94 -31.88
C ASP A 168 12.31 7.90 -30.61
N GLU A 169 13.27 8.81 -30.50
CA GLU A 169 14.07 8.94 -29.25
C GLU A 169 13.22 9.47 -28.10
N ILE A 170 12.25 10.36 -28.37
CA ILE A 170 11.32 10.84 -27.34
C ILE A 170 10.44 9.69 -26.84
N TYR A 171 10.03 8.76 -27.68
CA TYR A 171 9.29 7.58 -27.24
C TYR A 171 10.07 6.72 -26.24
N GLU A 172 11.37 6.55 -26.46
CA GLU A 172 12.24 5.86 -25.50
C GLU A 172 12.43 6.69 -24.20
N LEU A 173 12.71 7.99 -24.32
CA LEU A 173 12.88 8.90 -23.17
C LEU A 173 11.63 8.97 -22.27
N MET A 174 10.44 8.92 -22.86
CA MET A 174 9.17 8.96 -22.13
C MET A 174 8.67 7.57 -21.76
N SER A 175 9.47 6.55 -21.95
CA SER A 175 9.11 5.15 -21.67
C SER A 175 7.83 4.69 -22.38
N ILE A 176 7.50 5.28 -23.52
CA ILE A 176 6.45 4.79 -24.42
C ILE A 176 6.92 3.51 -25.09
N LYS A 177 8.21 3.49 -25.49
CA LYS A 177 8.92 2.31 -25.95
C LYS A 177 10.09 2.01 -25.02
N ARG A 178 10.51 0.75 -24.99
CA ARG A 178 11.75 0.28 -24.40
C ARG A 178 12.32 -0.82 -25.30
N ASP A 179 13.52 -0.64 -25.80
CA ASP A 179 14.13 -1.54 -26.80
C ASP A 179 13.19 -1.78 -28.00
N ASN A 180 12.61 -0.71 -28.51
CA ASN A 180 11.64 -0.71 -29.62
C ASN A 180 10.34 -1.54 -29.35
N ARG A 181 10.05 -1.87 -28.11
CA ARG A 181 8.82 -2.58 -27.68
C ARG A 181 7.95 -1.66 -26.82
N ILE A 182 6.65 -1.90 -26.82
CA ILE A 182 5.68 -1.05 -26.13
C ILE A 182 5.66 -1.36 -24.64
N THR A 183 5.57 -0.33 -23.80
CA THR A 183 5.47 -0.47 -22.35
C THR A 183 4.01 -0.54 -21.87
N LEU A 184 3.80 -1.02 -20.64
CA LEU A 184 2.47 -1.02 -20.00
C LEU A 184 1.92 0.40 -19.88
N SER A 185 2.77 1.37 -19.51
CA SER A 185 2.40 2.79 -19.44
C SER A 185 1.86 3.29 -20.78
N ALA A 186 2.53 2.96 -21.89
CA ALA A 186 2.06 3.34 -23.21
C ALA A 186 0.70 2.71 -23.56
N VAL A 187 0.50 1.43 -23.23
CA VAL A 187 -0.78 0.75 -23.45
C VAL A 187 -1.88 1.41 -22.65
N MET A 188 -1.65 1.68 -21.36
CA MET A 188 -2.68 2.25 -20.48
C MET A 188 -3.03 3.71 -20.78
N ASN A 189 -2.11 4.46 -21.40
CA ASN A 189 -2.36 5.87 -21.72
C ASN A 189 -2.80 6.11 -23.18
N PHE A 190 -2.36 5.29 -24.12
CA PHE A 190 -2.54 5.56 -25.56
C PHE A 190 -3.27 4.45 -26.33
N CYS A 191 -3.51 3.27 -25.75
CA CYS A 191 -4.34 2.27 -26.42
C CYS A 191 -5.82 2.62 -26.17
N PRO A 192 -6.67 2.68 -27.22
CA PRO A 192 -8.11 2.99 -27.05
C PRO A 192 -8.83 1.98 -26.16
N TYR A 193 -8.40 0.72 -26.15
CA TYR A 193 -9.04 -0.36 -25.39
C TYR A 193 -8.00 -1.29 -24.74
N PRO A 194 -7.30 -0.84 -23.68
CA PRO A 194 -6.29 -1.65 -22.99
C PRO A 194 -6.85 -2.95 -22.40
N GLN A 195 -8.15 -2.98 -22.08
CA GLN A 195 -8.82 -4.12 -21.47
C GLN A 195 -8.91 -5.35 -22.39
N ALA A 196 -8.72 -5.18 -23.70
CA ALA A 196 -8.53 -6.31 -24.62
C ALA A 196 -7.28 -7.15 -24.25
N TYR A 197 -6.28 -6.53 -23.68
CA TYR A 197 -5.03 -7.16 -23.25
C TYR A 197 -4.99 -7.42 -21.75
N PHE A 198 -5.64 -6.56 -20.96
CA PHE A 198 -5.65 -6.55 -19.49
C PHE A 198 -7.09 -6.35 -18.96
N PRO A 199 -7.96 -7.37 -19.04
CA PRO A 199 -9.37 -7.23 -18.67
C PRO A 199 -9.61 -6.75 -17.22
N GLN A 200 -8.66 -6.99 -16.32
CA GLN A 200 -8.72 -6.58 -14.91
C GLN A 200 -8.36 -5.12 -14.68
N LEU A 201 -7.69 -4.45 -15.64
CA LEU A 201 -7.28 -3.05 -15.50
C LEU A 201 -8.41 -2.09 -15.89
N CYS A 202 -9.50 -2.13 -15.14
CA CYS A 202 -10.69 -1.30 -15.28
C CYS A 202 -11.13 -0.76 -13.92
N ILE A 203 -12.07 0.17 -13.91
CA ILE A 203 -12.74 0.65 -12.71
C ILE A 203 -14.11 -0.04 -12.62
N ILE A 204 -14.42 -0.62 -11.46
CA ILE A 204 -15.76 -1.08 -11.12
C ILE A 204 -16.33 -0.08 -10.11
N ALA A 205 -17.33 0.69 -10.57
CA ALA A 205 -17.99 1.70 -9.76
C ALA A 205 -19.38 1.21 -9.36
N THR A 206 -19.70 1.25 -8.07
CA THR A 206 -20.96 0.76 -7.51
C THR A 206 -21.56 1.75 -6.53
N VAL A 207 -22.88 1.85 -6.52
CA VAL A 207 -23.65 2.55 -5.50
C VAL A 207 -24.45 1.52 -4.71
N VAL A 208 -24.22 1.46 -3.40
CA VAL A 208 -24.93 0.55 -2.51
C VAL A 208 -26.17 1.24 -1.89
N PRO A 209 -27.23 0.48 -1.54
CA PRO A 209 -28.46 1.06 -0.97
C PRO A 209 -28.33 1.59 0.46
N GLY A 210 -27.19 1.34 1.13
CA GLY A 210 -26.93 1.76 2.50
C GLY A 210 -25.57 2.40 2.70
N THR A 211 -25.10 2.42 3.94
CA THR A 211 -23.79 2.98 4.32
C THR A 211 -22.67 1.93 4.38
N GLU A 212 -23.01 0.66 4.26
CA GLU A 212 -22.07 -0.46 4.36
C GLU A 212 -22.09 -1.31 3.10
N VAL A 213 -20.92 -1.82 2.71
CA VAL A 213 -20.79 -2.75 1.60
C VAL A 213 -21.49 -4.06 1.95
N GLY A 214 -22.38 -4.51 1.05
CA GLY A 214 -23.20 -5.73 1.27
C GLY A 214 -24.59 -5.48 1.82
N THR A 215 -24.96 -4.24 2.16
CA THR A 215 -26.34 -3.86 2.48
C THR A 215 -27.26 -4.20 1.31
N VAL A 216 -28.41 -4.79 1.62
CA VAL A 216 -29.47 -5.13 0.65
C VAL A 216 -30.60 -4.14 0.86
N GLY A 217 -31.11 -3.56 -0.21
CA GLY A 217 -32.23 -2.64 -0.16
C GLY A 217 -33.57 -3.34 0.03
N ASP A 218 -34.64 -2.56 0.15
CA ASP A 218 -35.99 -3.03 0.50
C ASP A 218 -36.62 -3.98 -0.55
N GLN A 219 -36.15 -3.92 -1.80
CA GLN A 219 -36.61 -4.78 -2.88
C GLN A 219 -35.61 -5.91 -3.21
N GLY A 220 -34.59 -6.09 -2.36
CA GLY A 220 -33.56 -7.11 -2.56
C GLY A 220 -32.41 -6.68 -3.47
N GLU A 221 -32.36 -5.40 -3.86
CA GLU A 221 -31.27 -4.84 -4.67
C GLU A 221 -29.97 -4.74 -3.86
N ARG A 222 -28.87 -5.16 -4.48
CA ARG A 222 -27.52 -5.06 -3.91
C ARG A 222 -26.80 -3.78 -4.33
N PHE A 223 -27.16 -3.26 -5.49
CA PHE A 223 -26.59 -2.03 -6.06
C PHE A 223 -27.71 -1.16 -6.61
N LEU A 224 -27.63 0.14 -6.34
CA LEU A 224 -28.49 1.16 -6.93
C LEU A 224 -27.97 1.59 -8.31
N ASP A 225 -26.66 1.58 -8.49
CA ASP A 225 -25.96 1.77 -9.77
C ASP A 225 -24.70 0.92 -9.77
N ASN A 226 -24.37 0.33 -10.91
CA ASN A 226 -23.16 -0.49 -11.08
C ASN A 226 -22.66 -0.33 -12.51
N HIS A 227 -21.40 0.10 -12.64
CA HIS A 227 -20.80 0.36 -13.94
C HIS A 227 -19.36 -0.11 -14.01
N ARG A 228 -19.02 -0.82 -15.07
CA ARG A 228 -17.64 -1.15 -15.40
C ARG A 228 -17.14 -0.09 -16.39
N ILE A 229 -16.10 0.65 -15.98
CA ILE A 229 -15.53 1.76 -16.73
C ILE A 229 -14.22 1.26 -17.33
N GLU A 230 -14.12 1.31 -18.64
CA GLU A 230 -13.02 0.82 -19.46
C GLU A 230 -12.50 1.95 -20.36
N GLY A 231 -11.42 1.70 -21.09
CA GLY A 231 -10.69 2.65 -21.90
C GLY A 231 -9.27 2.88 -21.37
N ASN A 232 -8.59 3.85 -21.93
CA ASN A 232 -7.30 4.31 -21.40
C ASN A 232 -7.48 5.05 -20.06
N ILE A 233 -6.37 5.43 -19.42
CA ILE A 233 -6.44 6.14 -18.12
C ILE A 233 -7.25 7.44 -18.20
N PRO A 234 -7.07 8.33 -19.19
CA PRO A 234 -7.93 9.49 -19.37
C PRO A 234 -9.42 9.16 -19.47
N ASP A 235 -9.79 8.20 -20.29
CA ASP A 235 -11.20 7.79 -20.50
C ASP A 235 -11.80 7.19 -19.21
N MET A 236 -11.03 6.34 -18.51
CA MET A 236 -11.46 5.78 -17.23
C MET A 236 -11.66 6.86 -16.18
N LEU A 237 -10.76 7.84 -16.12
CA LEU A 237 -10.88 8.96 -15.19
C LEU A 237 -12.15 9.77 -15.46
N ASP A 238 -12.39 10.14 -16.71
CA ASP A 238 -13.57 10.93 -17.08
C ASP A 238 -14.86 10.14 -16.86
N GLY A 239 -14.90 8.86 -17.22
CA GLY A 239 -16.03 7.97 -16.95
C GLY A 239 -16.33 7.83 -15.44
N ALA A 240 -15.30 7.71 -14.62
CA ALA A 240 -15.45 7.62 -13.16
C ALA A 240 -15.97 8.93 -12.56
N ILE A 241 -15.47 10.07 -13.02
CA ILE A 241 -15.98 11.40 -12.60
C ILE A 241 -17.45 11.57 -12.98
N GLN A 242 -17.84 11.16 -14.19
CA GLN A 242 -19.24 11.19 -14.62
C GLN A 242 -20.10 10.29 -13.75
N PHE A 243 -19.63 9.07 -13.44
CA PHE A 243 -20.35 8.15 -12.55
C PHE A 243 -20.56 8.76 -11.17
N VAL A 244 -19.50 9.32 -10.54
CA VAL A 244 -19.61 9.96 -9.24
C VAL A 244 -20.54 11.15 -9.30
N SER A 245 -20.37 12.03 -10.29
CA SER A 245 -21.18 13.27 -10.42
C SER A 245 -22.68 13.03 -10.53
N ARG A 246 -23.10 11.93 -11.17
CA ARG A 246 -24.52 11.57 -11.29
C ARG A 246 -25.08 10.92 -10.03
N ASN A 247 -24.23 10.36 -9.18
CA ASN A 247 -24.65 9.58 -8.01
C ASN A 247 -24.46 10.30 -6.68
N ILE A 248 -23.68 11.40 -6.64
CA ILE A 248 -23.53 12.22 -5.43
C ILE A 248 -24.69 13.19 -5.27
N ARG A 249 -25.05 13.48 -4.02
CA ARG A 249 -26.05 14.49 -3.71
C ARG A 249 -25.48 15.89 -3.93
N THR A 250 -26.29 16.73 -4.54
CA THR A 250 -25.96 18.15 -4.72
C THR A 250 -27.00 19.02 -3.99
N LYS A 251 -26.55 19.87 -3.08
CA LYS A 251 -27.37 20.83 -2.37
C LYS A 251 -27.39 22.15 -3.11
N THR A 252 -28.57 22.70 -3.35
CA THR A 252 -28.71 24.05 -3.88
C THR A 252 -28.76 25.05 -2.72
N ILE A 253 -27.82 25.95 -2.69
CA ILE A 253 -27.74 27.04 -1.70
C ILE A 253 -28.05 28.35 -2.40
N ILE A 254 -28.94 29.16 -1.84
CA ILE A 254 -29.14 30.53 -2.31
C ILE A 254 -28.37 31.45 -1.36
N ASN A 255 -27.39 32.15 -1.89
CA ASN A 255 -26.63 33.14 -1.13
C ASN A 255 -27.56 34.28 -0.69
N SER A 256 -27.74 34.41 0.62
CA SER A 256 -28.68 35.40 1.20
C SER A 256 -28.31 36.86 0.92
N GLN A 257 -27.04 37.15 0.62
CA GLN A 257 -26.57 38.51 0.34
C GLN A 257 -26.63 38.87 -1.14
N THR A 258 -26.39 37.90 -2.02
CA THR A 258 -26.31 38.14 -3.48
C THR A 258 -27.48 37.60 -4.26
N GLY A 259 -28.35 36.78 -3.65
CA GLY A 259 -29.45 36.08 -4.31
C GLY A 259 -29.01 35.04 -5.34
N LYS A 260 -27.73 34.80 -5.49
CA LYS A 260 -27.20 33.83 -6.46
C LYS A 260 -27.40 32.42 -5.97
N ARG A 261 -27.82 31.53 -6.89
CA ARG A 261 -27.87 30.08 -6.69
C ARG A 261 -26.47 29.52 -6.81
N GLU A 262 -26.10 28.69 -5.83
CA GLU A 262 -24.86 27.91 -5.82
C GLU A 262 -25.21 26.43 -5.57
N ASP A 263 -24.83 25.56 -6.51
CA ASP A 263 -25.02 24.13 -6.37
C ASP A 263 -23.74 23.53 -5.77
N ARG A 264 -23.87 22.97 -4.56
CA ARG A 264 -22.75 22.43 -3.80
C ARG A 264 -22.89 20.92 -3.69
N PRO A 265 -22.06 20.12 -4.39
CA PRO A 265 -22.00 18.69 -4.22
C PRO A 265 -21.44 18.31 -2.84
N ASP A 266 -21.82 17.14 -2.31
CA ASP A 266 -21.35 16.65 -1.01
C ASP A 266 -19.83 16.49 -0.96
N TYR A 267 -19.20 16.21 -2.11
CA TYR A 267 -17.74 16.13 -2.27
C TYR A 267 -17.28 17.04 -3.41
N PRO A 268 -16.17 17.79 -3.23
CA PRO A 268 -15.58 18.58 -4.32
C PRO A 268 -15.12 17.65 -5.46
N ILE A 269 -15.62 17.86 -6.67
CA ILE A 269 -15.28 17.02 -7.84
C ILE A 269 -13.78 17.04 -8.14
N THR A 270 -13.09 18.14 -7.84
CA THR A 270 -11.63 18.24 -7.98
C THR A 270 -10.91 17.26 -7.04
N ALA A 271 -11.38 17.11 -5.79
CA ALA A 271 -10.80 16.14 -4.85
C ALA A 271 -11.09 14.70 -5.26
N VAL A 272 -12.30 14.42 -5.78
CA VAL A 272 -12.66 13.12 -6.35
C VAL A 272 -11.78 12.78 -7.53
N ARG A 273 -11.58 13.75 -8.45
CA ARG A 273 -10.69 13.59 -9.61
C ARG A 273 -9.27 13.22 -9.18
N GLU A 274 -8.72 13.95 -8.23
CA GLU A 274 -7.37 13.70 -7.72
C GLU A 274 -7.24 12.32 -7.07
N ALA A 275 -8.21 11.92 -6.26
CA ALA A 275 -8.21 10.62 -5.60
C ALA A 275 -8.27 9.45 -6.61
N ILE A 276 -9.12 9.56 -7.63
CA ILE A 276 -9.25 8.55 -8.69
C ILE A 276 -7.97 8.50 -9.54
N LEU A 277 -7.43 9.66 -9.91
CA LEU A 277 -6.19 9.74 -10.68
C LEU A 277 -5.02 9.10 -9.93
N ASN A 278 -4.86 9.41 -8.64
CA ASN A 278 -3.84 8.81 -7.80
C ASN A 278 -4.00 7.28 -7.70
N ALA A 279 -5.23 6.79 -7.56
CA ALA A 279 -5.49 5.34 -7.56
C ALA A 279 -5.14 4.67 -8.90
N LEU A 280 -5.35 5.34 -10.04
CA LEU A 280 -5.01 4.80 -11.37
C LEU A 280 -3.49 4.81 -11.64
N VAL A 281 -2.78 5.85 -11.18
CA VAL A 281 -1.34 6.03 -11.44
C VAL A 281 -0.48 5.19 -10.50
N HIS A 282 -0.92 4.97 -9.25
CA HIS A 282 -0.16 4.25 -8.21
C HIS A 282 -0.67 2.81 -7.96
N ARG A 283 -1.41 2.26 -8.89
CA ARG A 283 -1.97 0.91 -8.80
C ARG A 283 -0.93 -0.20 -8.93
#